data_9d0c991309714ae58c5a74104bb6cff7
#
_entry.id   9d0c991309714ae58c5a74104bb6cff7
#
_cell.length_a   1.000
_cell.length_b   1.000
_cell.length_c   1.000
_cell.angle_alpha   90.00
_cell.angle_beta   90.00
_cell.angle_gamma   90.00
#
_symmetry.space_group_name_H-M   'P 1'
#
loop_
_entity.id
_entity.type
_entity.pdbx_description
1 polymer ?
#
loop_
_entity_poly.entity_id
_entity_poly.type
_entity_poly.pdbx_seq_one_letter_code
_entity_poly.pdbx_strand_id
1 'polypeptide(L)'
;MGASSAAATALATTALARELLRRQARTARATIHVSDLGEEAHVADRTYKKKYGDPLDLLLLGDSIAAGLGADRPSHTLGAQLASRLAKATGRSVRLHTAARVGSESSMLPAQLDALPEGYHAEVAVVVVGGNDVTHRVRIAESTRHLGEAVTRLRADGTAVVVGTCPDLGALRPVPQPLRSLGSRASRQLAIAQREVATSLGAHAVSLATVVGPFFVSRPDEMFALDRFHPSSAGYRRTAKALLPSVLAALGHLDELPFGHHPPAGAVTG
;
A
#
# COMPACT_ATOMS: atom_id res chain seq x y z
N MET A 1 36.15 20.00 33.99
CA MET A 1 36.52 18.75 33.24
C MET A 1 35.36 17.78 32.96
N GLY A 2 34.12 17.97 33.50
CA GLY A 2 33.00 17.02 33.34
C GLY A 2 32.21 17.10 31.99
N ALA A 3 32.15 18.28 31.38
CA ALA A 3 31.30 18.47 30.18
C ALA A 3 31.86 17.78 28.92
N SER A 4 33.17 17.72 28.75
CA SER A 4 33.80 17.07 27.58
C SER A 4 33.65 15.55 27.59
N SER A 5 33.65 14.91 28.77
CA SER A 5 33.48 13.45 28.89
C SER A 5 32.05 13.02 28.57
N ALA A 6 31.04 13.76 29.03
CA ALA A 6 29.64 13.46 28.74
C ALA A 6 29.30 13.61 27.23
N ALA A 7 29.86 14.63 26.58
CA ALA A 7 29.67 14.82 25.12
C ALA A 7 30.34 13.71 24.31
N ALA A 8 31.54 13.27 24.66
CA ALA A 8 32.24 12.17 23.99
C ALA A 8 31.49 10.84 24.16
N THR A 9 30.94 10.55 25.34
CA THR A 9 30.15 9.37 25.62
C THR A 9 28.84 9.38 24.81
N ALA A 10 28.13 10.52 24.72
CA ALA A 10 26.93 10.66 23.93
C ALA A 10 27.17 10.47 22.42
N LEU A 11 28.28 10.98 21.88
CA LEU A 11 28.68 10.77 20.49
C LEU A 11 29.01 9.30 20.20
N ALA A 12 29.75 8.64 21.11
CA ALA A 12 30.09 7.23 20.96
C ALA A 12 28.84 6.32 20.99
N THR A 13 27.92 6.55 21.91
CA THR A 13 26.65 5.78 21.99
C THR A 13 25.79 6.00 20.76
N THR A 14 25.72 7.21 20.22
CA THR A 14 24.99 7.53 18.99
C THR A 14 25.61 6.83 17.77
N ALA A 15 26.94 6.79 17.68
CA ALA A 15 27.63 6.10 16.59
C ALA A 15 27.41 4.58 16.63
N LEU A 16 27.48 3.98 17.82
CA LEU A 16 27.20 2.55 18.02
C LEU A 16 25.74 2.19 17.66
N ALA A 17 24.79 3.00 18.09
CA ALA A 17 23.38 2.79 17.74
C ALA A 17 23.14 2.88 16.22
N ARG A 18 23.74 3.85 15.54
CA ARG A 18 23.65 3.97 14.07
C ARG A 18 24.28 2.76 13.37
N GLU A 19 25.42 2.28 13.82
CA GLU A 19 26.06 1.10 13.22
C GLU A 19 25.22 -0.16 13.45
N LEU A 20 24.65 -0.36 14.64
CA LEU A 20 23.73 -1.45 14.92
C LEU A 20 22.56 -1.45 13.92
N LEU A 21 21.88 -0.31 13.75
CA LEU A 21 20.76 -0.18 12.83
C LEU A 21 21.15 -0.42 11.36
N ARG A 22 22.36 0.02 10.96
CA ARG A 22 22.90 -0.27 9.62
C ARG A 22 23.13 -1.76 9.40
N ARG A 23 23.72 -2.46 10.40
CA ARG A 23 23.89 -3.92 10.33
C ARG A 23 22.57 -4.64 10.25
N GLN A 24 21.59 -4.27 11.06
CA GLN A 24 20.25 -4.85 11.03
C GLN A 24 19.54 -4.61 9.67
N ALA A 25 19.68 -3.42 9.09
CA ALA A 25 19.15 -3.13 7.77
C ALA A 25 19.81 -3.97 6.68
N ARG A 26 21.13 -4.20 6.74
CA ARG A 26 21.84 -5.10 5.80
C ARG A 26 21.36 -6.54 5.94
N THR A 27 21.22 -7.05 7.16
CA THR A 27 20.69 -8.40 7.41
C THR A 27 19.28 -8.54 6.88
N ALA A 28 18.38 -7.58 7.14
CA ALA A 28 17.00 -7.59 6.63
C ALA A 28 16.96 -7.61 5.09
N ARG A 29 17.75 -6.76 4.42
CA ARG A 29 17.85 -6.74 2.96
C ARG A 29 18.37 -8.06 2.40
N ALA A 30 19.42 -8.64 2.99
CA ALA A 30 19.95 -9.92 2.56
C ALA A 30 18.91 -11.05 2.68
N THR A 31 18.10 -11.03 3.74
CA THR A 31 17.03 -12.02 3.94
C THR A 31 15.89 -11.87 2.93
N ILE A 32 15.54 -10.63 2.57
CA ILE A 32 14.47 -10.33 1.61
C ILE A 32 14.92 -10.65 0.17
N HIS A 33 16.18 -10.40 -0.19
CA HIS A 33 16.71 -10.64 -1.53
C HIS A 33 17.08 -12.12 -1.84
N VAL A 34 17.12 -12.97 -0.84
CA VAL A 34 17.41 -14.43 -1.03
C VAL A 34 16.17 -15.21 -1.54
N SER A 35 15.00 -14.55 -1.65
CA SER A 35 13.81 -15.22 -2.14
C SER A 35 13.75 -15.29 -3.67
N ASP A 36 13.32 -16.45 -4.20
CA ASP A 36 13.12 -16.72 -5.64
C ASP A 36 11.87 -16.04 -6.24
N LEU A 37 11.38 -14.94 -5.66
CA LEU A 37 10.18 -14.27 -6.17
C LEU A 37 10.38 -13.52 -7.48
N GLY A 38 11.63 -13.28 -7.88
CA GLY A 38 11.94 -12.38 -8.99
C GLY A 38 11.67 -10.90 -8.64
N GLU A 39 12.03 -10.01 -9.56
CA GLU A 39 11.84 -8.56 -9.39
C GLU A 39 10.52 -8.05 -9.99
N GLU A 40 9.81 -8.91 -10.72
CA GLU A 40 8.60 -8.54 -11.47
C GLU A 40 7.34 -9.19 -10.89
N ALA A 41 6.29 -8.40 -10.81
CA ALA A 41 4.96 -8.89 -10.47
C ALA A 41 4.27 -9.51 -11.69
N HIS A 42 3.37 -10.47 -11.45
CA HIS A 42 2.58 -11.06 -12.53
C HIS A 42 1.66 -10.02 -13.20
N VAL A 43 1.67 -9.98 -14.53
CA VAL A 43 0.71 -9.19 -15.31
C VAL A 43 -0.68 -9.80 -15.18
N ALA A 44 -1.59 -9.04 -14.57
CA ALA A 44 -2.96 -9.46 -14.29
C ALA A 44 -4.03 -8.66 -15.08
N ASP A 45 -3.59 -7.71 -15.89
CA ASP A 45 -4.44 -6.77 -16.61
C ASP A 45 -5.29 -7.48 -17.67
N ARG A 46 -6.58 -7.42 -17.45
CA ARG A 46 -7.61 -7.99 -18.33
C ARG A 46 -9.00 -7.58 -17.87
N THR A 47 -10.02 -7.95 -18.65
CA THR A 47 -11.43 -7.85 -18.22
C THR A 47 -11.84 -9.08 -17.42
N TYR A 48 -12.27 -8.85 -16.19
CA TYR A 48 -12.80 -9.87 -15.27
C TYR A 48 -14.30 -9.99 -15.39
N LYS A 49 -14.82 -11.24 -15.32
CA LYS A 49 -16.25 -11.53 -15.38
C LYS A 49 -16.95 -10.93 -16.60
N LYS A 50 -16.37 -11.07 -17.79
CA LYS A 50 -16.88 -10.55 -19.07
C LYS A 50 -18.38 -10.79 -19.30
N LYS A 51 -18.94 -11.88 -18.76
CA LYS A 51 -20.37 -12.22 -18.89
C LYS A 51 -21.34 -11.20 -18.26
N TYR A 52 -20.83 -10.33 -17.36
CA TYR A 52 -21.66 -9.29 -16.75
C TYR A 52 -21.84 -8.04 -17.64
N GLY A 53 -21.08 -7.94 -18.75
CA GLY A 53 -21.15 -6.77 -19.64
C GLY A 53 -20.73 -5.47 -18.96
N ASP A 54 -21.01 -4.35 -19.56
CA ASP A 54 -20.81 -2.99 -19.04
C ASP A 54 -19.53 -2.84 -18.16
N PRO A 55 -18.34 -2.72 -18.78
CA PRO A 55 -17.08 -2.78 -18.07
C PRO A 55 -16.85 -1.54 -17.21
N LEU A 56 -16.52 -1.76 -15.93
CA LEU A 56 -16.01 -0.78 -14.97
C LEU A 56 -14.49 -0.76 -15.04
N ASP A 57 -13.89 0.42 -15.16
CA ASP A 57 -12.44 0.58 -15.21
C ASP A 57 -11.85 0.76 -13.81
N LEU A 58 -11.03 -0.21 -13.40
CA LEU A 58 -10.28 -0.22 -12.13
C LEU A 58 -8.79 0.00 -12.38
N LEU A 59 -8.23 1.07 -11.83
CA LEU A 59 -6.82 1.39 -11.88
C LEU A 59 -6.11 1.05 -10.56
N LEU A 60 -4.95 0.39 -10.64
CA LEU A 60 -4.04 0.17 -9.51
C LEU A 60 -2.79 1.03 -9.66
N LEU A 61 -2.47 1.82 -8.63
CA LEU A 61 -1.28 2.66 -8.52
C LEU A 61 -0.51 2.33 -7.23
N GLY A 62 0.78 2.55 -7.23
CA GLY A 62 1.60 2.42 -6.05
C GLY A 62 2.84 1.56 -6.21
N ASP A 63 3.16 0.78 -5.19
CA ASP A 63 4.38 0.00 -5.08
C ASP A 63 4.18 -1.51 -5.42
N SER A 64 5.08 -2.34 -4.93
CA SER A 64 5.06 -3.79 -5.15
C SER A 64 3.79 -4.48 -4.63
N ILE A 65 3.14 -3.94 -3.60
CA ILE A 65 1.87 -4.48 -3.08
C ILE A 65 0.75 -4.24 -4.08
N ALA A 66 0.65 -3.03 -4.62
CA ALA A 66 -0.33 -2.70 -5.65
C ALA A 66 -0.08 -3.48 -6.95
N ALA A 67 1.19 -3.67 -7.33
CA ALA A 67 1.60 -4.48 -8.48
C ALA A 67 1.30 -5.97 -8.29
N GLY A 68 1.24 -6.46 -7.03
CA GLY A 68 0.93 -7.85 -6.73
C GLY A 68 2.15 -8.78 -6.62
N LEU A 69 3.34 -8.24 -6.30
CA LEU A 69 4.56 -9.04 -6.12
C LEU A 69 4.41 -10.01 -4.95
N GLY A 70 4.77 -11.27 -5.14
CA GLY A 70 4.60 -12.35 -4.16
C GLY A 70 3.36 -13.22 -4.37
N ALA A 71 2.46 -12.83 -5.27
CA ALA A 71 1.39 -13.72 -5.72
C ALA A 71 1.99 -14.88 -6.56
N ASP A 72 1.44 -16.09 -6.41
CA ASP A 72 1.90 -17.29 -7.12
C ASP A 72 1.42 -17.36 -8.57
N ARG A 73 0.46 -16.52 -8.96
CA ARG A 73 -0.10 -16.45 -10.33
C ARG A 73 -0.87 -15.14 -10.56
N PRO A 74 -1.10 -14.75 -11.83
CA PRO A 74 -1.78 -13.49 -12.17
C PRO A 74 -3.15 -13.30 -11.50
N SER A 75 -3.95 -14.37 -11.38
CA SER A 75 -5.29 -14.31 -10.77
C SER A 75 -5.27 -14.09 -9.25
N HIS A 76 -4.11 -14.15 -8.61
CA HIS A 76 -3.95 -14.00 -7.17
C HIS A 76 -3.31 -12.67 -6.74
N THR A 77 -2.91 -11.81 -7.69
CA THR A 77 -2.47 -10.44 -7.39
C THR A 77 -3.58 -9.63 -6.71
N LEU A 78 -3.22 -8.53 -6.06
CA LEU A 78 -4.17 -7.62 -5.43
C LEU A 78 -5.24 -7.15 -6.41
N GLY A 79 -4.81 -6.65 -7.58
CA GLY A 79 -5.71 -6.15 -8.63
C GLY A 79 -6.68 -7.21 -9.12
N ALA A 80 -6.21 -8.41 -9.44
CA ALA A 80 -7.05 -9.52 -9.89
C ALA A 80 -8.11 -9.94 -8.86
N GLN A 81 -7.68 -10.05 -7.59
CA GLN A 81 -8.56 -10.40 -6.48
C GLN A 81 -9.62 -9.32 -6.24
N LEU A 82 -9.25 -8.06 -6.33
CA LEU A 82 -10.18 -6.93 -6.17
C LEU A 82 -11.14 -6.83 -7.35
N ALA A 83 -10.64 -6.86 -8.60
CA ALA A 83 -11.45 -6.80 -9.81
C ALA A 83 -12.50 -7.92 -9.87
N SER A 84 -12.11 -9.15 -9.52
CA SER A 84 -13.03 -10.28 -9.51
C SER A 84 -14.14 -10.14 -8.45
N ARG A 85 -13.84 -9.54 -7.29
CA ARG A 85 -14.82 -9.28 -6.22
C ARG A 85 -15.72 -8.11 -6.55
N LEU A 86 -15.14 -7.03 -7.05
CA LEU A 86 -15.86 -5.84 -7.48
C LEU A 86 -16.89 -6.21 -8.57
N ALA A 87 -16.46 -6.97 -9.57
CA ALA A 87 -17.37 -7.44 -10.62
C ALA A 87 -18.55 -8.26 -10.08
N LYS A 88 -18.32 -9.11 -9.08
CA LYS A 88 -19.40 -9.88 -8.45
C LYS A 88 -20.34 -9.01 -7.62
N ALA A 89 -19.81 -8.00 -6.95
CA ALA A 89 -20.60 -7.13 -6.08
C ALA A 89 -21.46 -6.13 -6.87
N THR A 90 -20.94 -5.63 -8.01
CA THR A 90 -21.63 -4.63 -8.84
C THR A 90 -22.47 -5.25 -9.95
N GLY A 91 -22.27 -6.53 -10.29
CA GLY A 91 -22.89 -7.15 -11.46
C GLY A 91 -22.35 -6.66 -12.81
N ARG A 92 -21.26 -5.85 -12.80
CA ARG A 92 -20.58 -5.32 -14.00
C ARG A 92 -19.28 -6.09 -14.24
N SER A 93 -18.83 -6.20 -15.49
CA SER A 93 -17.46 -6.67 -15.75
C SER A 93 -16.46 -5.62 -15.26
N VAL A 94 -15.22 -6.02 -14.93
CA VAL A 94 -14.19 -5.07 -14.47
C VAL A 94 -12.96 -5.18 -15.35
N ARG A 95 -12.58 -4.09 -15.98
CA ARG A 95 -11.33 -3.94 -16.74
C ARG A 95 -10.26 -3.44 -15.79
N LEU A 96 -9.29 -4.29 -15.49
CA LEU A 96 -8.16 -3.96 -14.62
C LEU A 96 -7.02 -3.36 -15.44
N HIS A 97 -6.48 -2.25 -14.98
CA HIS A 97 -5.20 -1.68 -15.41
C HIS A 97 -4.30 -1.45 -14.20
N THR A 98 -3.06 -1.96 -14.27
CA THR A 98 -2.07 -1.86 -13.19
C THR A 98 -0.90 -0.99 -13.64
N ALA A 99 -0.87 0.27 -13.19
CA ALA A 99 0.24 1.19 -13.41
C ALA A 99 1.26 1.17 -12.27
N ALA A 100 0.94 0.45 -11.18
CA ALA A 100 1.83 0.27 -10.04
C ALA A 100 3.15 -0.41 -10.44
N ARG A 101 4.25 0.00 -9.82
CA ARG A 101 5.59 -0.53 -10.11
C ARG A 101 6.30 -0.98 -8.84
N VAL A 102 6.96 -2.12 -8.93
CA VAL A 102 7.80 -2.64 -7.82
C VAL A 102 8.87 -1.61 -7.47
N GLY A 103 9.12 -1.42 -6.18
CA GLY A 103 10.13 -0.49 -5.67
C GLY A 103 9.70 0.98 -5.62
N SER A 104 8.49 1.34 -6.06
CA SER A 104 8.04 2.73 -6.09
C SER A 104 7.92 3.34 -4.70
N GLU A 105 8.36 4.58 -4.59
CA GLU A 105 8.00 5.52 -3.53
C GLU A 105 6.80 6.38 -3.96
N SER A 106 6.22 7.11 -3.02
CA SER A 106 5.13 8.05 -3.31
C SER A 106 5.49 9.09 -4.38
N SER A 107 6.77 9.48 -4.45
CA SER A 107 7.32 10.40 -5.47
C SER A 107 7.17 9.90 -6.92
N MET A 108 6.96 8.60 -7.11
CA MET A 108 6.81 7.99 -8.43
C MET A 108 5.36 7.91 -8.92
N LEU A 109 4.37 8.23 -8.07
CA LEU A 109 2.95 8.23 -8.44
C LEU A 109 2.62 9.14 -9.65
N PRO A 110 3.15 10.39 -9.75
CA PRO A 110 2.90 11.21 -10.92
C PRO A 110 3.36 10.55 -12.22
N ALA A 111 4.54 9.95 -12.23
CA ALA A 111 5.06 9.25 -13.42
C ALA A 111 4.25 7.99 -13.80
N GLN A 112 3.61 7.33 -12.83
CA GLN A 112 2.67 6.23 -13.10
C GLN A 112 1.41 6.75 -13.80
N LEU A 113 0.90 7.90 -13.39
CA LEU A 113 -0.23 8.57 -14.05
C LEU A 113 0.13 9.09 -15.45
N ASP A 114 1.32 9.64 -15.61
CA ASP A 114 1.81 10.14 -16.92
C ASP A 114 2.02 9.01 -17.94
N ALA A 115 2.25 7.79 -17.47
CA ALA A 115 2.43 6.61 -18.31
C ALA A 115 1.13 5.93 -18.74
N LEU A 116 -0.03 6.41 -18.28
CA LEU A 116 -1.32 5.90 -18.71
C LEU A 116 -1.57 6.21 -20.20
N PRO A 117 -2.29 5.36 -20.94
CA PRO A 117 -2.64 5.65 -22.33
C PRO A 117 -3.37 6.98 -22.47
N GLU A 118 -3.16 7.68 -23.57
CA GLU A 118 -3.88 8.91 -23.89
C GLU A 118 -5.40 8.67 -23.85
N GLY A 119 -6.13 9.56 -23.18
CA GLY A 119 -7.57 9.42 -22.99
C GLY A 119 -8.04 8.30 -22.05
N TYR A 120 -7.10 7.64 -21.36
CA TYR A 120 -7.48 6.63 -20.37
C TYR A 120 -8.21 7.28 -19.20
N HIS A 121 -9.36 6.71 -18.84
CA HIS A 121 -10.16 7.16 -17.71
C HIS A 121 -10.58 5.95 -16.86
N ALA A 122 -10.33 6.03 -15.55
CA ALA A 122 -10.75 5.03 -14.59
C ALA A 122 -12.00 5.49 -13.83
N GLU A 123 -12.98 4.62 -13.63
CA GLU A 123 -14.11 4.90 -12.73
C GLU A 123 -13.63 4.89 -11.27
N VAL A 124 -12.71 3.99 -10.93
CA VAL A 124 -12.12 3.93 -9.59
C VAL A 124 -10.63 3.60 -9.64
N ALA A 125 -9.84 4.31 -8.85
CA ALA A 125 -8.42 4.05 -8.62
C ALA A 125 -8.17 3.61 -7.18
N VAL A 126 -7.33 2.58 -7.04
CA VAL A 126 -6.82 2.15 -5.73
C VAL A 126 -5.33 2.42 -5.67
N VAL A 127 -4.90 3.18 -4.66
CA VAL A 127 -3.49 3.54 -4.44
C VAL A 127 -3.00 2.83 -3.19
N VAL A 128 -1.91 2.05 -3.32
CA VAL A 128 -1.23 1.42 -2.17
C VAL A 128 0.26 1.68 -2.30
N VAL A 129 0.82 2.52 -1.42
CA VAL A 129 2.22 2.94 -1.44
C VAL A 129 2.68 3.34 -0.03
N GLY A 130 3.98 3.29 0.21
CA GLY A 130 4.56 3.84 1.44
C GLY A 130 5.56 2.91 2.14
N GLY A 131 5.60 1.63 1.79
CA GLY A 131 6.59 0.71 2.33
C GLY A 131 8.02 1.16 2.00
N ASN A 132 8.25 1.56 0.75
CA ASN A 132 9.54 2.07 0.29
C ASN A 132 9.86 3.45 0.86
N ASP A 133 8.87 4.33 1.00
CA ASP A 133 9.06 5.63 1.67
C ASP A 133 9.64 5.45 3.09
N VAL A 134 9.10 4.51 3.86
CA VAL A 134 9.60 4.20 5.20
C VAL A 134 11.02 3.62 5.16
N THR A 135 11.28 2.64 4.27
CA THR A 135 12.59 1.96 4.21
C THR A 135 13.68 2.88 3.68
N HIS A 136 13.37 3.84 2.83
CA HIS A 136 14.27 4.86 2.30
C HIS A 136 14.28 6.14 3.14
N ARG A 137 13.46 6.20 4.20
CA ARG A 137 13.39 7.34 5.14
C ARG A 137 12.95 8.63 4.47
N VAL A 138 12.05 8.56 3.52
CA VAL A 138 11.39 9.72 2.94
C VAL A 138 10.63 10.46 4.03
N ARG A 139 10.69 11.78 4.04
CA ARG A 139 9.96 12.58 5.01
C ARG A 139 8.45 12.43 4.80
N ILE A 140 7.70 12.28 5.89
CA ILE A 140 6.24 12.08 5.83
C ILE A 140 5.56 13.19 5.01
N ALA A 141 5.95 14.46 5.24
CA ALA A 141 5.40 15.60 4.51
C ALA A 141 5.67 15.52 2.99
N GLU A 142 6.79 14.96 2.56
CA GLU A 142 7.12 14.75 1.16
C GLU A 142 6.31 13.60 0.55
N SER A 143 6.26 12.46 1.24
CA SER A 143 5.46 11.31 0.84
C SER A 143 3.97 11.69 0.69
N THR A 144 3.40 12.39 1.67
CA THR A 144 1.98 12.79 1.62
C THR A 144 1.70 13.88 0.60
N ARG A 145 2.66 14.76 0.31
CA ARG A 145 2.51 15.74 -0.78
C ARG A 145 2.35 15.04 -2.12
N HIS A 146 3.21 14.08 -2.46
CA HIS A 146 3.11 13.33 -3.71
C HIS A 146 1.84 12.47 -3.79
N LEU A 147 1.44 11.84 -2.69
CA LEU A 147 0.16 11.15 -2.62
C LEU A 147 -1.01 12.11 -2.89
N GLY A 148 -0.97 13.29 -2.26
CA GLY A 148 -2.00 14.33 -2.44
C GLY A 148 -2.08 14.82 -3.88
N GLU A 149 -0.95 15.03 -4.54
CA GLU A 149 -0.89 15.40 -5.96
C GLU A 149 -1.55 14.33 -6.85
N ALA A 150 -1.25 13.05 -6.61
CA ALA A 150 -1.86 11.96 -7.37
C ALA A 150 -3.37 11.85 -7.13
N VAL A 151 -3.82 11.96 -5.85
CA VAL A 151 -5.25 11.95 -5.51
C VAL A 151 -5.98 13.13 -6.16
N THR A 152 -5.39 14.33 -6.13
CA THR A 152 -5.98 15.54 -6.74
C THR A 152 -6.15 15.37 -8.25
N ARG A 153 -5.15 14.85 -8.96
CA ARG A 153 -5.23 14.58 -10.40
C ARG A 153 -6.36 13.60 -10.73
N LEU A 154 -6.40 12.46 -10.06
CA LEU A 154 -7.44 11.45 -10.25
C LEU A 154 -8.84 12.01 -9.98
N ARG A 155 -9.00 12.77 -8.91
CA ARG A 155 -10.28 13.40 -8.56
C ARG A 155 -10.71 14.46 -9.57
N ALA A 156 -9.77 15.24 -10.11
CA ALA A 156 -10.04 16.23 -11.15
C ALA A 156 -10.57 15.58 -12.44
N ASP A 157 -10.11 14.35 -12.74
CA ASP A 157 -10.59 13.53 -13.86
C ASP A 157 -11.90 12.80 -13.56
N GLY A 158 -12.54 13.04 -12.40
CA GLY A 158 -13.78 12.38 -11.99
C GLY A 158 -13.61 10.96 -11.45
N THR A 159 -12.37 10.44 -11.34
CA THR A 159 -12.08 9.11 -10.81
C THR A 159 -12.39 9.04 -9.32
N ALA A 160 -13.13 8.03 -8.87
CA ALA A 160 -13.26 7.71 -7.44
C ALA A 160 -11.93 7.14 -6.92
N VAL A 161 -11.46 7.60 -5.75
CA VAL A 161 -10.13 7.21 -5.24
C VAL A 161 -10.24 6.54 -3.89
N VAL A 162 -9.53 5.41 -3.75
CA VAL A 162 -9.37 4.67 -2.49
C VAL A 162 -7.89 4.51 -2.19
N VAL A 163 -7.44 4.98 -1.03
CA VAL A 163 -6.06 4.84 -0.57
C VAL A 163 -5.98 3.73 0.49
N GLY A 164 -5.30 2.63 0.17
CA GLY A 164 -4.82 1.68 1.18
C GLY A 164 -3.56 2.25 1.82
N THR A 165 -3.64 2.66 3.10
CA THR A 165 -2.50 3.30 3.77
C THR A 165 -1.34 2.34 3.99
N CYS A 166 -0.15 2.88 4.24
CA CYS A 166 1.06 2.09 4.51
C CYS A 166 0.79 0.98 5.54
N PRO A 167 1.12 -0.29 5.24
CA PRO A 167 0.97 -1.38 6.20
C PRO A 167 1.95 -1.23 7.37
N ASP A 168 1.67 -1.88 8.50
CA ASP A 168 2.58 -1.89 9.64
C ASP A 168 3.80 -2.77 9.39
N LEU A 169 4.96 -2.17 9.17
CA LEU A 169 6.23 -2.88 8.96
C LEU A 169 6.71 -3.64 10.21
N GLY A 170 6.06 -3.46 11.35
CA GLY A 170 6.28 -4.26 12.55
C GLY A 170 5.89 -5.74 12.39
N ALA A 171 5.06 -6.08 11.41
CA ALA A 171 4.71 -7.45 11.07
C ALA A 171 5.88 -8.23 10.42
N LEU A 172 6.91 -7.55 9.92
CA LEU A 172 8.06 -8.13 9.21
C LEU A 172 9.03 -8.81 10.21
N ARG A 173 8.79 -10.07 10.52
CA ARG A 173 9.63 -10.86 11.47
C ARG A 173 11.11 -10.96 11.07
N PRO A 174 11.50 -11.00 9.78
CA PRO A 174 12.92 -11.00 9.40
C PRO A 174 13.70 -9.75 9.79
N VAL A 175 13.00 -8.63 10.08
CA VAL A 175 13.63 -7.39 10.53
C VAL A 175 13.97 -7.48 12.02
N PRO A 176 15.26 -7.40 12.42
CA PRO A 176 15.67 -7.50 13.84
C PRO A 176 15.19 -6.31 14.68
N GLN A 177 15.13 -6.51 16.01
CA GLN A 177 14.95 -5.43 16.98
C GLN A 177 16.26 -4.68 17.26
N PRO A 178 16.25 -3.34 17.46
CA PRO A 178 15.10 -2.43 17.52
C PRO A 178 14.61 -1.88 16.16
N LEU A 179 15.28 -2.21 15.03
CA LEU A 179 14.93 -1.67 13.71
C LEU A 179 13.47 -1.93 13.34
N ARG A 180 12.93 -3.12 13.67
CA ARG A 180 11.53 -3.49 13.44
C ARG A 180 10.54 -2.58 14.17
N SER A 181 10.78 -2.26 15.44
CA SER A 181 9.94 -1.34 16.20
C SER A 181 9.99 0.09 15.65
N LEU A 182 11.17 0.54 15.20
CA LEU A 182 11.30 1.84 14.54
C LEU A 182 10.56 1.87 13.21
N GLY A 183 10.65 0.81 12.42
CA GLY A 183 9.89 0.66 11.17
C GLY A 183 8.38 0.67 11.40
N SER A 184 7.91 -0.06 12.43
CA SER A 184 6.50 -0.07 12.85
C SER A 184 6.01 1.33 13.21
N ARG A 185 6.77 2.07 14.02
CA ARG A 185 6.40 3.43 14.39
C ARG A 185 6.34 4.35 13.17
N ALA A 186 7.34 4.31 12.31
CA ALA A 186 7.40 5.16 11.13
C ALA A 186 6.26 4.85 10.14
N SER A 187 5.98 3.57 9.86
CA SER A 187 4.90 3.17 8.95
C SER A 187 3.52 3.56 9.49
N ARG A 188 3.29 3.44 10.80
CA ARG A 188 2.04 3.90 11.43
C ARG A 188 1.86 5.42 11.36
N GLN A 189 2.94 6.20 11.58
CA GLN A 189 2.91 7.66 11.44
C GLN A 189 2.61 8.07 9.99
N LEU A 190 3.25 7.42 9.02
CA LEU A 190 2.96 7.65 7.61
C LEU A 190 1.51 7.29 7.26
N ALA A 191 1.00 6.14 7.73
CA ALA A 191 -0.37 5.70 7.48
C ALA A 191 -1.43 6.68 8.00
N ILE A 192 -1.20 7.29 9.17
CA ILE A 192 -2.07 8.34 9.72
C ILE A 192 -2.08 9.55 8.79
N ALA A 193 -0.92 10.05 8.40
CA ALA A 193 -0.79 11.21 7.53
C ALA A 193 -1.35 10.95 6.12
N GLN A 194 -1.17 9.75 5.57
CA GLN A 194 -1.79 9.33 4.29
C GLN A 194 -3.32 9.32 4.37
N ARG A 195 -3.89 8.81 5.48
CA ARG A 195 -5.34 8.84 5.70
C ARG A 195 -5.86 10.29 5.72
N GLU A 196 -5.21 11.15 6.49
CA GLU A 196 -5.61 12.55 6.63
C GLU A 196 -5.59 13.28 5.28
N VAL A 197 -4.51 13.17 4.52
CA VAL A 197 -4.42 13.83 3.21
C VAL A 197 -5.41 13.23 2.21
N ALA A 198 -5.58 11.91 2.17
CA ALA A 198 -6.52 11.27 1.25
C ALA A 198 -7.96 11.71 1.52
N THR A 199 -8.41 11.66 2.78
CA THR A 199 -9.79 12.04 3.13
C THR A 199 -10.06 13.52 2.95
N SER A 200 -9.09 14.40 3.24
CA SER A 200 -9.23 15.85 3.00
C SER A 200 -9.37 16.22 1.51
N LEU A 201 -8.85 15.37 0.62
CA LEU A 201 -8.92 15.55 -0.84
C LEU A 201 -10.08 14.77 -1.50
N GLY A 202 -11.04 14.30 -0.73
CA GLY A 202 -12.23 13.63 -1.25
C GLY A 202 -12.03 12.16 -1.62
N ALA A 203 -10.95 11.52 -1.18
CA ALA A 203 -10.72 10.09 -1.35
C ALA A 203 -11.15 9.29 -0.11
N HIS A 204 -11.51 8.03 -0.31
CA HIS A 204 -11.65 7.08 0.79
C HIS A 204 -10.27 6.58 1.24
N ALA A 205 -10.11 6.26 2.52
CA ALA A 205 -8.91 5.65 3.02
C ALA A 205 -9.20 4.36 3.81
N VAL A 206 -8.33 3.36 3.67
CA VAL A 206 -8.41 2.09 4.41
C VAL A 206 -7.13 1.93 5.22
N SER A 207 -7.27 1.85 6.55
CA SER A 207 -6.15 1.64 7.46
C SER A 207 -5.66 0.18 7.40
N LEU A 208 -4.81 -0.17 6.41
CA LEU A 208 -4.34 -1.55 6.20
C LEU A 208 -3.67 -2.13 7.45
N ALA A 209 -2.90 -1.34 8.19
CA ALA A 209 -2.30 -1.76 9.45
C ALA A 209 -3.35 -2.25 10.47
N THR A 210 -4.55 -1.66 10.45
CA THR A 210 -5.65 -1.99 11.37
C THR A 210 -6.48 -3.16 10.86
N VAL A 211 -6.89 -3.12 9.58
CA VAL A 211 -7.87 -4.10 9.04
C VAL A 211 -7.23 -5.39 8.54
N VAL A 212 -5.96 -5.34 8.14
CA VAL A 212 -5.24 -6.50 7.58
C VAL A 212 -4.07 -6.91 8.47
N GLY A 213 -3.38 -5.96 9.08
CA GLY A 213 -2.18 -6.18 9.91
C GLY A 213 -2.29 -7.31 10.93
N PRO A 214 -3.38 -7.46 11.71
CA PRO A 214 -3.54 -8.55 12.66
C PRO A 214 -3.38 -9.95 12.06
N PHE A 215 -3.79 -10.16 10.80
CA PHE A 215 -3.61 -11.45 10.11
C PHE A 215 -2.15 -11.71 9.75
N PHE A 216 -1.43 -10.69 9.31
CA PHE A 216 0.00 -10.79 9.02
C PHE A 216 0.85 -11.04 10.26
N VAL A 217 0.42 -10.54 11.41
CA VAL A 217 1.08 -10.78 12.70
C VAL A 217 0.77 -12.19 13.23
N SER A 218 -0.50 -12.63 13.16
CA SER A 218 -0.94 -13.89 13.74
C SER A 218 -0.64 -15.12 12.87
N ARG A 219 -0.60 -14.94 11.53
CA ARG A 219 -0.40 -16.02 10.56
C ARG A 219 0.66 -15.63 9.50
N PRO A 220 1.88 -15.27 9.89
CA PRO A 220 2.88 -14.75 8.96
C PRO A 220 3.23 -15.73 7.84
N ASP A 221 3.31 -17.03 8.12
CA ASP A 221 3.68 -18.05 7.13
C ASP A 221 2.58 -18.27 6.07
N GLU A 222 1.32 -17.92 6.37
CA GLU A 222 0.22 -17.93 5.42
C GLU A 222 0.12 -16.61 4.64
N MET A 223 0.34 -15.47 5.34
CA MET A 223 0.08 -14.14 4.79
C MET A 223 1.23 -13.57 3.98
N PHE A 224 2.47 -13.93 4.30
CA PHE A 224 3.65 -13.51 3.53
C PHE A 224 4.04 -14.55 2.48
N ALA A 225 4.63 -14.11 1.39
CA ALA A 225 5.28 -14.93 0.39
C ALA A 225 6.61 -15.52 0.91
N LEU A 226 7.33 -16.27 0.08
CA LEU A 226 8.58 -16.94 0.47
C LEU A 226 9.66 -15.96 0.98
N ASP A 227 9.66 -14.72 0.47
CA ASP A 227 10.56 -13.66 0.92
C ASP A 227 10.23 -13.11 2.31
N ARG A 228 9.10 -13.51 2.90
CA ARG A 228 8.61 -13.06 4.21
C ARG A 228 8.45 -11.54 4.33
N PHE A 229 8.29 -10.88 3.18
CA PHE A 229 8.16 -9.43 3.07
C PHE A 229 6.92 -9.03 2.28
N HIS A 230 6.75 -9.55 1.06
CA HIS A 230 5.57 -9.28 0.25
C HIS A 230 4.40 -10.18 0.64
N PRO A 231 3.16 -9.73 0.42
CA PRO A 231 1.99 -10.57 0.65
C PRO A 231 2.00 -11.81 -0.23
N SER A 232 1.61 -12.96 0.33
CA SER A 232 1.30 -14.16 -0.43
C SER A 232 -0.04 -14.00 -1.17
N SER A 233 -0.42 -14.99 -1.98
CA SER A 233 -1.75 -15.11 -2.56
C SER A 233 -2.89 -15.05 -1.53
N ALA A 234 -2.67 -15.60 -0.31
CA ALA A 234 -3.62 -15.50 0.79
C ALA A 234 -3.64 -14.09 1.38
N GLY A 235 -2.48 -13.45 1.53
CA GLY A 235 -2.34 -12.06 1.94
C GLY A 235 -3.08 -11.11 0.99
N TYR A 236 -2.90 -11.26 -0.32
CA TYR A 236 -3.61 -10.46 -1.32
C TYR A 236 -5.12 -10.67 -1.32
N ARG A 237 -5.58 -11.91 -1.16
CA ARG A 237 -7.00 -12.22 -1.01
C ARG A 237 -7.61 -11.51 0.20
N ARG A 238 -6.89 -11.45 1.31
CA ARG A 238 -7.32 -10.74 2.53
C ARG A 238 -7.33 -9.24 2.32
N THR A 239 -6.29 -8.68 1.72
CA THR A 239 -6.16 -7.24 1.43
C THR A 239 -7.24 -6.78 0.44
N ALA A 240 -7.49 -7.52 -0.63
CA ALA A 240 -8.56 -7.23 -1.58
C ALA A 240 -9.95 -7.26 -0.92
N LYS A 241 -10.20 -8.23 -0.01
CA LYS A 241 -11.45 -8.27 0.76
C LYS A 241 -11.58 -7.05 1.68
N ALA A 242 -10.48 -6.59 2.25
CA ALA A 242 -10.47 -5.41 3.13
C ALA A 242 -10.66 -4.09 2.34
N LEU A 243 -10.14 -3.97 1.12
CA LEU A 243 -10.30 -2.76 0.30
C LEU A 243 -11.70 -2.63 -0.31
N LEU A 244 -12.36 -3.76 -0.60
CA LEU A 244 -13.62 -3.80 -1.34
C LEU A 244 -14.72 -2.89 -0.79
N PRO A 245 -15.01 -2.83 0.54
CA PRO A 245 -16.06 -1.95 1.06
C PRO A 245 -15.84 -0.48 0.71
N SER A 246 -14.61 0.05 0.85
CA SER A 246 -14.30 1.42 0.46
C SER A 246 -14.37 1.65 -1.05
N VAL A 247 -14.03 0.65 -1.87
CA VAL A 247 -14.20 0.73 -3.33
C VAL A 247 -15.68 0.79 -3.70
N LEU A 248 -16.51 -0.04 -3.07
CA LEU A 248 -17.97 -0.01 -3.29
C LEU A 248 -18.58 1.32 -2.82
N ALA A 249 -18.17 1.84 -1.66
CA ALA A 249 -18.65 3.12 -1.17
C ALA A 249 -18.22 4.28 -2.07
N ALA A 250 -16.98 4.26 -2.57
CA ALA A 250 -16.48 5.27 -3.50
C ALA A 250 -17.24 5.30 -4.84
N LEU A 251 -17.85 4.17 -5.23
CA LEU A 251 -18.70 4.02 -6.42
C LEU A 251 -20.20 4.19 -6.11
N GLY A 252 -20.58 4.52 -4.87
CA GLY A 252 -21.98 4.69 -4.48
C GLY A 252 -22.78 3.40 -4.30
N HIS A 253 -22.11 2.25 -4.12
CA HIS A 253 -22.74 0.94 -3.92
C HIS A 253 -22.79 0.50 -2.44
N LEU A 254 -22.30 1.31 -1.52
CA LEU A 254 -22.29 1.01 -0.09
C LEU A 254 -22.33 2.31 0.72
N ASP A 255 -23.27 2.43 1.66
CA ASP A 255 -23.44 3.63 2.48
C ASP A 255 -22.66 3.55 3.79
N GLU A 256 -22.60 2.36 4.42
CA GLU A 256 -21.92 2.16 5.69
C GLU A 256 -20.55 1.50 5.53
N LEU A 257 -19.54 2.12 6.16
CA LEU A 257 -18.16 1.62 6.12
C LEU A 257 -17.81 0.84 7.40
N PRO A 258 -17.12 -0.31 7.28
CA PRO A 258 -16.63 -1.05 8.44
C PRO A 258 -15.55 -0.29 9.20
N PHE A 259 -15.25 -0.75 10.42
CA PHE A 259 -14.15 -0.24 11.23
C PHE A 259 -12.81 -0.24 10.46
N GLY A 260 -12.06 0.85 10.60
CA GLY A 260 -10.76 1.05 9.94
C GLY A 260 -10.86 1.56 8.49
N HIS A 261 -12.09 1.84 8.02
CA HIS A 261 -12.37 2.51 6.75
C HIS A 261 -12.80 3.95 7.03
N HIS A 262 -12.35 4.88 6.20
CA HIS A 262 -12.54 6.30 6.42
C HIS A 262 -13.13 6.94 5.15
N PRO A 263 -14.34 7.51 5.20
CA PRO A 263 -14.92 8.23 4.08
C PRO A 263 -14.18 9.56 3.86
N PRO A 264 -14.42 10.26 2.74
CA PRO A 264 -13.97 11.62 2.51
C PRO A 264 -14.40 12.55 3.65
N ALA A 265 -13.54 13.53 4.01
CA ALA A 265 -13.89 14.55 4.98
C ALA A 265 -15.07 15.37 4.45
N GLY A 266 -16.10 15.57 5.29
CA GLY A 266 -17.33 16.29 4.91
C GLY A 266 -18.40 15.43 4.22
N ALA A 267 -18.18 14.12 3.99
CA ALA A 267 -19.26 13.23 3.64
C ALA A 267 -20.21 13.12 4.85
N VAL A 268 -21.42 13.65 4.70
CA VAL A 268 -22.47 13.51 5.71
C VAL A 268 -22.87 12.04 5.74
N THR A 269 -22.58 11.36 6.84
CA THR A 269 -23.20 10.04 7.11
C THR A 269 -24.67 10.34 7.42
N GLY A 270 -25.54 10.11 6.40
CA GLY A 270 -26.99 10.22 6.54
C GLY A 270 -27.55 9.10 7.41
#